data_99aaad07b704582a0e451548099479f3
#
_entry.id   99aaad07b704582a0e451548099479f3
#
_cell.length_a   1.000
_cell.length_b   1.000
_cell.length_c   1.000
_cell.angle_alpha   90.00
_cell.angle_beta   90.00
_cell.angle_gamma   90.00
#
_symmetry.space_group_name_H-M   'P 1'
#
loop_
_entity.id
_entity.type
_entity.pdbx_description
1 polymer ?
#
loop_
_entity_poly.entity_id
_entity_poly.type
_entity_poly.pdbx_seq_one_letter_code
_entity_poly.pdbx_strand_id
1 'polypeptide(L)' 'MFEQSINVDRMEQAVSLFGSFDENIRLIERHYAVDILTRGTDIKVSGEPEAVAKAVRAIQGLLQLI' A
#
# COMPACT_ATOMS: atom_id res chain seq x y z
N MET A 1 16.03 -7.11 4.61
CA MET A 1 14.84 -6.30 4.33
C MET A 1 13.78 -7.15 3.66
N PHE A 2 12.59 -7.14 4.21
CA PHE A 2 11.47 -7.92 3.70
C PHE A 2 10.67 -7.10 2.68
N GLU A 3 10.12 -7.77 1.67
CA GLU A 3 9.40 -7.10 0.61
C GLU A 3 8.16 -7.91 0.25
N GLN A 4 7.04 -7.22 0.08
CA GLN A 4 5.79 -7.86 -0.31
C GLN A 4 5.07 -6.99 -1.34
N SER A 5 4.48 -7.64 -2.34
CA SER A 5 3.75 -6.95 -3.40
C SER A 5 2.26 -7.22 -3.26
N ILE A 6 1.47 -6.20 -3.52
CA ILE A 6 0.01 -6.31 -3.57
C ILE A 6 -0.41 -5.96 -4.99
N ASN A 7 -1.18 -6.85 -5.61
CA ASN A 7 -1.74 -6.59 -6.94
C ASN A 7 -3.16 -6.07 -6.79
N VAL A 8 -3.45 -4.95 -7.42
CA VAL A 8 -4.79 -4.37 -7.45
C VAL A 8 -5.41 -4.70 -8.79
N ASP A 9 -6.33 -5.66 -8.80
CA ASP A 9 -6.92 -6.18 -10.04
C ASP A 9 -7.79 -5.18 -10.80
N ARG A 10 -8.28 -4.16 -10.12
CA ARG A 10 -9.16 -3.17 -10.75
C ARG A 10 -8.48 -1.82 -10.85
N MET A 11 -8.29 -1.36 -12.07
CA MET A 11 -7.74 -0.03 -12.33
C MET A 11 -8.57 1.07 -11.67
N GLU A 12 -9.89 0.87 -11.60
CA GLU A 12 -10.77 1.82 -10.94
C GLU A 12 -10.43 1.98 -9.47
N GLN A 13 -10.13 0.88 -8.79
CA GLN A 13 -9.70 0.92 -7.40
C GLN A 13 -8.36 1.63 -7.26
N ALA A 14 -7.45 1.37 -8.18
CA ALA A 14 -6.15 2.03 -8.17
C ALA A 14 -6.28 3.54 -8.38
N VAL A 15 -7.14 3.96 -9.31
CA VAL A 15 -7.37 5.37 -9.58
C VAL A 15 -8.04 6.05 -8.38
N SER A 16 -9.03 5.42 -7.79
CA SER A 16 -9.68 5.94 -6.58
C SER A 16 -8.70 6.00 -5.42
N LEU A 17 -7.85 4.99 -5.32
CA LEU A 17 -6.78 4.95 -4.35
C LEU A 17 -5.79 6.09 -4.54
N PHE A 18 -5.41 6.38 -5.77
CA PHE A 18 -4.39 7.40 -6.06
C PHE A 18 -4.93 8.82 -6.06
N GLY A 19 -6.23 9.02 -6.17
CA GLY A 19 -6.83 10.35 -6.12
C GLY A 19 -6.72 11.01 -4.75
N SER A 20 -7.13 10.31 -3.70
CA SER A 20 -6.98 10.77 -2.32
C SER A 20 -6.03 9.87 -1.53
N PHE A 21 -5.46 8.89 -2.17
CA PHE A 21 -4.73 7.79 -1.57
C PHE A 21 -3.23 8.05 -1.44
N ASP A 22 -2.70 8.98 -2.24
CA ASP A 22 -1.28 9.32 -2.16
C ASP A 22 -0.93 9.81 -0.75
N GLU A 23 -1.82 10.59 -0.15
CA GLU A 23 -1.65 11.04 1.22
C GLU A 23 -1.72 9.89 2.21
N ASN A 24 -2.66 8.96 2.00
CA ASN A 24 -2.83 7.81 2.88
C ASN A 24 -1.64 6.86 2.79
N ILE A 25 -1.10 6.64 1.59
CA ILE A 25 0.10 5.83 1.41
C ILE A 25 1.28 6.43 2.15
N ARG A 26 1.45 7.73 2.07
CA ARG A 26 2.53 8.43 2.78
C ARG A 26 2.37 8.32 4.29
N LEU A 27 1.13 8.40 4.78
CA LEU A 27 0.86 8.22 6.20
C LEU A 27 1.21 6.79 6.63
N ILE A 28 0.87 5.80 5.82
CA ILE A 28 1.22 4.41 6.11
C ILE A 28 2.73 4.22 6.13
N GLU A 29 3.43 4.79 5.15
CA GLU A 29 4.90 4.74 5.13
C GLU A 29 5.51 5.29 6.40
N ARG A 30 5.03 6.43 6.85
CA ARG A 30 5.54 7.09 8.05
C ARG A 30 5.15 6.34 9.32
N HIS A 31 3.90 5.91 9.39
CA HIS A 31 3.38 5.27 10.58
C HIS A 31 4.03 3.91 10.84
N TYR A 32 4.25 3.14 9.79
CA TYR A 32 4.83 1.80 9.91
C TYR A 32 6.32 1.75 9.58
N ALA A 33 6.92 2.86 9.20
CA ALA A 33 8.34 2.95 8.83
C ALA A 33 8.70 1.95 7.72
N VAL A 34 7.89 1.94 6.66
CA VAL A 34 8.13 1.10 5.48
C VAL A 34 8.26 1.96 4.24
N ASP A 35 8.83 1.39 3.18
CA ASP A 35 8.88 2.02 1.87
C ASP A 35 7.79 1.45 1.00
N ILE A 36 6.99 2.30 0.39
CA ILE A 36 5.91 1.88 -0.50
C ILE A 36 6.16 2.44 -1.89
N LEU A 37 6.23 1.54 -2.86
CA LEU A 37 6.40 1.90 -4.27
C LEU A 37 5.18 1.44 -5.03
N THR A 38 4.56 2.35 -5.77
CA THR A 38 3.40 2.01 -6.60
C THR A 38 3.83 1.98 -8.06
N ARG A 39 3.44 0.91 -8.75
CA ARG A 39 3.81 0.71 -10.14
C ARG A 39 2.64 0.11 -10.89
N GLY A 40 1.98 0.90 -11.72
CA GLY A 40 0.80 0.42 -12.43
C GLY A 40 -0.25 -0.08 -11.45
N THR A 41 -0.57 -1.36 -11.51
CA THR A 41 -1.52 -1.99 -10.59
C THR A 41 -0.85 -2.68 -9.40
N ASP A 42 0.49 -2.60 -9.32
CA ASP A 42 1.24 -3.25 -8.25
C ASP A 42 1.66 -2.25 -7.19
N ILE A 43 1.51 -2.64 -5.95
CA ILE A 43 1.97 -1.88 -4.79
C ILE A 43 3.03 -2.73 -4.09
N LYS A 44 4.23 -2.18 -3.95
CA LYS A 44 5.35 -2.88 -3.36
C LYS A 44 5.69 -2.26 -2.01
N VAL A 45 5.70 -3.07 -0.96
CA VAL A 45 5.98 -2.62 0.39
C VAL A 45 7.24 -3.31 0.87
N SER A 46 8.22 -2.53 1.35
CA SER A 46 9.49 -3.07 1.84
C SER A 46 9.88 -2.45 3.18
N GLY A 47 10.55 -3.24 4.01
CA GLY A 47 10.99 -2.81 5.33
C GLY A 47 11.12 -4.01 6.27
N GLU A 48 10.95 -3.76 7.57
CA GLU A 48 10.96 -4.81 8.57
C GLU A 48 9.76 -5.74 8.36
N PRO A 49 9.91 -7.07 8.54
CA PRO A 49 8.82 -8.01 8.28
C PRO A 49 7.52 -7.68 9.01
N GLU A 50 7.61 -7.32 10.28
CA GLU A 50 6.43 -6.97 11.07
C GLU A 50 5.77 -5.70 10.56
N ALA A 51 6.59 -4.71 10.24
CA ALA A 51 6.08 -3.44 9.70
C ALA A 51 5.42 -3.63 8.35
N VAL A 52 6.04 -4.44 7.48
CA VAL A 52 5.49 -4.74 6.16
C VAL A 52 4.15 -5.46 6.28
N ALA A 53 4.04 -6.43 7.18
CA ALA A 53 2.79 -7.15 7.40
C ALA A 53 1.66 -6.22 7.82
N LYS A 54 1.94 -5.30 8.73
CA LYS A 54 0.96 -4.32 9.21
C LYS A 54 0.58 -3.34 8.11
N ALA A 55 1.55 -2.85 7.36
CA ALA A 55 1.30 -1.93 6.26
C ALA A 55 0.45 -2.58 5.17
N VAL A 56 0.75 -3.83 4.82
CA VAL A 56 -0.04 -4.58 3.83
C VAL A 56 -1.48 -4.74 4.30
N ARG A 57 -1.70 -5.05 5.56
CA ARG A 57 -3.04 -5.14 6.13
C ARG A 57 -3.78 -3.82 6.05
N ALA A 58 -3.11 -2.73 6.36
CA ALA A 58 -3.71 -1.40 6.29
C ALA A 58 -4.13 -1.07 4.85
N ILE A 59 -3.27 -1.36 3.88
CA ILE A 59 -3.57 -1.14 2.46
C ILE A 59 -4.76 -1.99 2.02
N GLN A 60 -4.77 -3.26 2.38
CA GLN A 60 -5.86 -4.15 2.03
C GLN A 60 -7.19 -3.70 2.65
N GLY A 61 -7.15 -3.21 3.88
CA GLY A 61 -8.32 -2.65 4.53
C GLY A 61 -8.88 -1.44 3.78
N LEU A 62 -8.01 -0.56 3.31
CA LEU A 62 -8.42 0.59 2.50
C LEU A 62 -9.02 0.16 1.17
N LEU A 63 -8.46 -0.88 0.56
CA LEU A 63 -8.99 -1.43 -0.69
C LEU A 63 -10.38 -1.98 -0.53
N GLN A 64 -10.69 -2.57 0.61
CA GLN A 64 -12.01 -3.12 0.89
C GLN A 64 -13.07 -2.05 1.09
N LEU A 65 -12.67 -0.85 1.49
CA LEU A 65 -13.59 0.26 1.70
C LEU A 65 -14.01 0.94 0.39
N ILE A 66 -13.31 0.65 -0.66
CA ILE A 66 -13.60 1.16 -2.00
C ILE A 66 -14.40 0.12 -2.78
#